data_eeeeca7e02382f97e52c7a3604aa0da1
#
_entry.id   eeeeca7e02382f97e52c7a3604aa0da1
#
_cell.length_a   1.000
_cell.length_b   1.000
_cell.length_c   1.000
_cell.angle_alpha   90.00
_cell.angle_beta   90.00
_cell.angle_gamma   90.00
#
_symmetry.space_group_name_H-M   'P 1'
#
loop_
_entity.id
_entity.type
_entity.pdbx_description
1 polymer ?
#
loop_
_entity_poly.entity_id
_entity_poly.type
_entity_poly.pdbx_seq_one_letter_code
_entity_poly.pdbx_strand_id
1 'polypeptide(L)'
;MYTASSIFLKTLADAGITHAFVNWGSDHPGMLEDLERQRDENGATAIQIVTCPNEMVALSAAQGYGQVVGKPAAVIVHVDVGTQVYNSLTKRFEL
;
A
#
# COMPACT_ATOMS: atom_id res chain seq x y z
N MET A 1 13.82 -12.28 11.21
CA MET A 1 12.62 -12.44 12.04
C MET A 1 11.38 -12.19 11.21
N TYR A 2 10.41 -13.07 11.33
CA TYR A 2 9.15 -12.94 10.59
C TYR A 2 8.06 -12.37 11.49
N THR A 3 7.49 -11.26 11.08
CA THR A 3 6.33 -10.64 11.72
C THR A 3 5.14 -10.72 10.76
N ALA A 4 3.94 -10.43 11.24
CA ALA A 4 2.76 -10.37 10.36
C ALA A 4 2.97 -9.36 9.23
N SER A 5 3.58 -8.20 9.54
CA SER A 5 3.87 -7.18 8.53
C SER A 5 4.87 -7.67 7.49
N SER A 6 5.93 -8.38 7.92
CA SER A 6 6.92 -8.86 6.96
C SER A 6 6.34 -9.94 6.04
N ILE A 7 5.48 -10.80 6.56
CA ILE A 7 4.81 -11.83 5.75
C ILE A 7 3.85 -11.17 4.76
N PHE A 8 3.10 -10.17 5.21
CA PHE A 8 2.17 -9.44 4.35
C PHE A 8 2.90 -8.76 3.18
N LEU A 9 3.97 -8.04 3.48
CA LEU A 9 4.76 -7.35 2.45
C LEU A 9 5.42 -8.33 1.50
N LYS A 10 5.95 -9.44 2.03
CA LYS A 10 6.55 -10.48 1.19
C LYS A 10 5.51 -11.11 0.27
N THR A 11 4.31 -11.36 0.76
CA THR A 11 3.23 -11.93 -0.04
C THR A 11 2.86 -11.01 -1.20
N LEU A 12 2.79 -9.70 -0.96
CA LEU A 12 2.55 -8.74 -2.02
C LEU A 12 3.65 -8.78 -3.09
N ALA A 13 4.90 -8.82 -2.67
CA ALA A 13 6.03 -8.89 -3.59
C ALA A 13 6.01 -10.20 -4.39
N ASP A 14 5.72 -11.32 -3.74
CA ASP A 14 5.66 -12.63 -4.40
C ASP A 14 4.49 -12.69 -5.40
N ALA A 15 3.44 -11.93 -5.16
CA ALA A 15 2.30 -11.83 -6.09
C ALA A 15 2.60 -10.94 -7.30
N GLY A 16 3.78 -10.33 -7.37
CA GLY A 16 4.17 -9.49 -8.50
C GLY A 16 3.85 -8.02 -8.33
N ILE A 17 3.42 -7.59 -7.14
CA ILE A 17 3.16 -6.19 -6.86
C ILE A 17 4.48 -5.48 -6.57
N THR A 18 4.78 -4.43 -7.33
CA THR A 18 6.03 -3.70 -7.23
C THR A 18 5.89 -2.33 -6.58
N HIS A 19 4.69 -1.79 -6.53
CA HIS A 19 4.42 -0.46 -6.00
C HIS A 19 3.25 -0.48 -5.02
N ALA A 20 3.37 0.27 -3.93
CA ALA A 20 2.29 0.49 -2.98
C ALA A 20 2.12 1.99 -2.78
N PHE A 21 0.91 2.48 -2.98
CA PHE A 21 0.55 3.88 -2.78
C PHE A 21 -0.09 3.98 -1.41
N VAL A 22 0.49 4.79 -0.53
CA VAL A 22 0.19 4.73 0.89
C VAL A 22 -0.14 6.09 1.48
N ASN A 23 -1.03 6.07 2.46
CA ASN A 23 -1.24 7.17 3.40
C ASN A 23 -1.29 6.53 4.78
N TRP A 24 -0.20 6.65 5.53
CA TRP A 24 -0.05 5.93 6.78
C TRP A 24 -0.96 6.47 7.88
N GLY A 25 -1.46 5.57 8.71
CA GLY A 25 -2.23 5.90 9.89
C GLY A 25 -1.63 5.28 11.15
N SER A 26 -2.30 5.47 12.27
CA SER A 26 -1.83 4.98 13.57
C SER A 26 -1.84 3.46 13.68
N ASP A 27 -2.46 2.76 12.77
CA ASP A 27 -2.51 1.31 12.73
C ASP A 27 -1.42 0.67 11.86
N HIS A 28 -0.45 1.45 11.35
CA HIS A 28 0.58 0.96 10.45
C HIS A 28 2.03 0.96 10.99
N PRO A 29 2.32 1.18 12.29
CA PRO A 29 3.73 1.24 12.75
C PRO A 29 4.53 -0.03 12.49
N GLY A 30 3.89 -1.20 12.59
CA GLY A 30 4.58 -2.46 12.33
C GLY A 30 5.11 -2.57 10.90
N MET A 31 4.33 -2.09 9.93
CA MET A 31 4.76 -2.08 8.54
C MET A 31 5.92 -1.11 8.33
N LEU A 32 5.86 0.06 8.97
CA LEU A 32 6.94 1.05 8.88
C LEU A 32 8.25 0.51 9.43
N GLU A 33 8.19 -0.19 10.57
CA GLU A 33 9.38 -0.84 11.14
C GLU A 33 9.95 -1.89 10.21
N ASP A 34 9.11 -2.70 9.60
CA ASP A 34 9.56 -3.74 8.69
C ASP A 34 10.20 -3.16 7.44
N LEU A 35 9.61 -2.12 6.88
CA LEU A 35 10.17 -1.43 5.73
C LEU A 35 11.53 -0.82 6.04
N GLU A 36 11.68 -0.22 7.21
CA GLU A 36 12.95 0.34 7.64
C GLU A 36 14.01 -0.75 7.81
N ARG A 37 13.64 -1.88 8.38
CA ARG A 37 14.53 -3.02 8.52
C ARG A 37 14.98 -3.56 7.16
N GLN A 38 14.06 -3.69 6.20
CA GLN A 38 14.41 -4.11 4.85
C GLN A 38 15.42 -3.17 4.21
N ARG A 39 15.23 -1.88 4.39
CA ARG A 39 16.14 -0.88 3.85
C ARG A 39 17.53 -0.99 4.49
N ASP A 40 17.59 -1.20 5.81
CA ASP A 40 18.85 -1.35 6.52
C ASP A 40 19.60 -2.62 6.13
N GLU A 41 18.87 -3.73 5.97
CA GLU A 41 19.49 -5.02 5.69
C GLU A 41 19.85 -5.20 4.21
N ASN A 42 19.02 -4.68 3.31
CA ASN A 42 19.14 -4.96 1.88
C ASN A 42 19.40 -3.70 1.03
N GLY A 43 19.46 -2.53 1.66
CA GLY A 43 19.65 -1.27 0.96
C GLY A 43 18.40 -0.72 0.28
N ALA A 44 17.34 -1.52 0.16
CA ALA A 44 16.08 -1.11 -0.46
C ALA A 44 14.96 -2.02 0.02
N THR A 45 13.71 -1.59 -0.20
CA THR A 45 12.54 -2.40 0.09
C THR A 45 12.15 -3.23 -1.13
N ALA A 46 11.49 -4.39 -0.90
CA ALA A 46 11.04 -5.26 -1.98
C ALA A 46 9.94 -4.61 -2.82
N ILE A 47 9.12 -3.77 -2.19
CA ILE A 47 8.06 -3.02 -2.85
C ILE A 47 8.40 -1.54 -2.73
N GLN A 48 8.29 -0.82 -3.83
CA GLN A 48 8.50 0.64 -3.80
C GLN A 48 7.31 1.31 -3.16
N ILE A 49 7.57 2.12 -2.14
CA ILE A 49 6.55 2.82 -1.38
C ILE A 49 6.43 4.25 -1.91
N VAL A 50 5.22 4.62 -2.30
CA VAL A 50 4.91 5.98 -2.76
C VAL A 50 3.95 6.59 -1.74
N THR A 51 4.46 7.53 -0.96
CA THR A 51 3.65 8.20 0.07
C THR A 51 2.79 9.28 -0.58
N CYS A 52 1.50 9.23 -0.29
CA CYS A 52 0.52 10.16 -0.86
C CYS A 52 -0.08 11.03 0.25
N PRO A 53 -0.50 12.28 -0.09
CA PRO A 53 -0.98 13.22 0.94
C PRO A 53 -2.34 12.85 1.54
N ASN A 54 -3.14 12.05 0.83
CA ASN A 54 -4.42 11.57 1.36
C ASN A 54 -4.86 10.31 0.61
N GLU A 55 -5.98 9.73 1.07
CA GLU A 55 -6.48 8.46 0.57
C GLU A 55 -6.96 8.55 -0.88
N MET A 56 -7.61 9.64 -1.25
CA MET A 56 -8.10 9.85 -2.59
C MET A 56 -6.96 9.87 -3.60
N VAL A 57 -5.86 10.55 -3.25
CA VAL A 57 -4.67 10.60 -4.10
C VAL A 57 -4.05 9.21 -4.23
N ALA A 58 -3.98 8.46 -3.12
CA ALA A 58 -3.41 7.11 -3.14
C ALA A 58 -4.19 6.19 -4.08
N LEU A 59 -5.52 6.21 -3.99
CA LEU A 59 -6.37 5.37 -4.84
C LEU A 59 -6.31 5.82 -6.30
N SER A 60 -6.34 7.12 -6.55
CA SER A 60 -6.25 7.65 -7.93
C SER A 60 -4.91 7.30 -8.57
N ALA A 61 -3.82 7.40 -7.81
CA ALA A 61 -2.49 7.07 -8.30
C ALA A 61 -2.39 5.57 -8.63
N ALA A 62 -2.93 4.72 -7.75
CA ALA A 62 -2.93 3.27 -7.99
C ALA A 62 -3.75 2.91 -9.23
N GLN A 63 -4.90 3.57 -9.42
CA GLN A 63 -5.73 3.37 -10.59
C GLN A 63 -4.99 3.75 -11.87
N GLY A 64 -4.34 4.92 -11.88
CA GLY A 64 -3.55 5.37 -13.01
C GLY A 64 -2.39 4.43 -13.32
N TYR A 65 -1.71 3.97 -12.29
CA TYR A 65 -0.64 2.98 -12.45
C TYR A 65 -1.15 1.72 -13.13
N GLY A 66 -2.28 1.18 -12.67
CA GLY A 66 -2.85 -0.03 -13.25
C GLY A 66 -3.25 0.15 -14.72
N GLN A 67 -3.77 1.32 -15.07
CA GLN A 67 -4.16 1.60 -16.44
C GLN A 67 -2.96 1.72 -17.38
N VAL A 68 -1.87 2.31 -16.92
CA VAL A 68 -0.69 2.55 -17.74
C VAL A 68 0.19 1.30 -17.82
N VAL A 69 0.44 0.65 -16.68
CA VAL A 69 1.38 -0.48 -16.60
C VAL A 69 0.70 -1.81 -16.92
N GLY A 70 -0.60 -1.91 -16.67
CA GLY A 70 -1.35 -3.15 -16.87
C GLY A 70 -1.16 -4.17 -15.76
N LYS A 71 -0.64 -3.76 -14.60
CA LYS A 71 -0.41 -4.62 -13.44
C LYS A 71 -1.02 -3.99 -12.20
N PRO A 72 -1.46 -4.79 -11.22
CA PRO A 72 -2.02 -4.23 -9.99
C PRO A 72 -0.96 -3.54 -9.14
N ALA A 73 -1.41 -2.58 -8.35
CA ALA A 73 -0.63 -1.94 -7.30
C ALA A 73 -1.37 -2.12 -5.98
N ALA A 74 -0.65 -2.02 -4.86
CA ALA A 74 -1.28 -2.04 -3.55
C ALA A 74 -1.63 -0.63 -3.10
N VAL A 75 -2.67 -0.50 -2.30
CA VAL A 75 -3.05 0.73 -1.63
C VAL A 75 -3.19 0.44 -0.14
N ILE A 76 -2.51 1.22 0.68
CA ILE A 76 -2.56 1.06 2.14
C ILE A 76 -2.98 2.40 2.74
N VAL A 77 -4.15 2.42 3.37
CA VAL A 77 -4.70 3.64 3.97
C VAL A 77 -5.28 3.32 5.34
N HIS A 78 -5.44 4.38 6.17
CA HIS A 78 -6.07 4.23 7.46
C HIS A 78 -7.58 4.02 7.28
N VAL A 79 -8.15 3.04 7.99
CA VAL A 79 -9.51 2.57 7.75
C VAL A 79 -10.57 3.66 7.95
N ASP A 80 -10.40 4.52 8.96
CA ASP A 80 -11.41 5.53 9.28
C ASP A 80 -11.59 6.55 8.15
N VAL A 81 -10.50 6.95 7.53
CA VAL A 81 -10.53 7.95 6.45
C VAL A 81 -10.59 7.30 5.07
N GLY A 82 -10.13 6.06 4.96
CA GLY A 82 -10.25 5.30 3.71
C GLY A 82 -11.69 5.06 3.30
N THR A 83 -12.61 5.05 4.25
CA THR A 83 -14.04 4.86 3.95
C THR A 83 -14.64 6.00 3.12
N GLN A 84 -13.98 7.15 3.05
CA GLN A 84 -14.45 8.28 2.25
C GLN A 84 -14.59 7.94 0.77
N VAL A 85 -13.84 6.97 0.30
CA VAL A 85 -13.87 6.57 -1.10
C VAL A 85 -14.60 5.23 -1.30
N TYR A 86 -15.19 4.69 -0.22
CA TYR A 86 -15.95 3.45 -0.30
C TYR A 86 -17.41 3.74 -0.63
N ASN A 87 -17.91 3.11 -1.67
CA ASN A 87 -19.31 3.24 -2.05
C ASN A 87 -20.09 2.05 -1.48
N SER A 88 -20.98 2.32 -0.52
CA SER A 88 -21.74 1.28 0.14
C SER A 88 -22.77 0.61 -0.77
N LEU A 89 -23.23 1.29 -1.81
CA LEU A 89 -24.20 0.74 -2.75
C LEU A 89 -23.53 -0.27 -3.69
N THR A 90 -22.36 0.04 -4.18
CA THR A 90 -21.61 -0.84 -5.09
C THR A 90 -20.69 -1.80 -4.36
N LYS A 91 -20.52 -1.64 -3.05
CA LYS A 91 -19.65 -2.48 -2.22
C LYS A 91 -18.19 -2.45 -2.64
N ARG A 92 -17.72 -1.30 -3.11
CA ARG A 92 -16.33 -1.14 -3.53
C ARG A 92 -15.87 0.30 -3.37
N PHE A 93 -14.56 0.49 -3.41
CA PHE A 93 -13.97 1.83 -3.40
C PHE A 93 -14.10 2.45 -4.79
N GLU A 94 -14.64 3.67 -4.82
CA GLU A 94 -14.83 4.43 -6.05
C GLU A 94 -14.33 5.86 -5.86
N LEU A 95 -13.81 6.44 -6.92
CA LEU A 95 -13.31 7.82 -6.92
C LEU A 95 -14.33 8.81 -7.44
#